data_6cc9a76059fa45022af48cc42d14baa8
#
_entry.id   6cc9a76059fa45022af48cc42d14baa8
#
_cell.length_a   1.000
_cell.length_b   1.000
_cell.length_c   1.000
_cell.angle_alpha   90.00
_cell.angle_beta   90.00
_cell.angle_gamma   90.00
#
_symmetry.space_group_name_H-M   'P 1'
#
loop_
_entity.id
_entity.type
_entity.pdbx_description
1 polymer ?
#
loop_
_entity_poly.entity_id
_entity_poly.type
_entity_poly.pdbx_seq_one_letter_code
_entity_poly.pdbx_strand_id
1 'polypeptide(L)'
;IFIMKKTMKNGRYLELVDHYYPRVIGSIDRDISSPTLGSCDRNYWMYKIHDFNSGIIQQSSLTFALLSLIPDCEFKKSCNYLNKEKKEYWRWLSKKINTYTLSLYRGGYLDEYYPNEKSFPATCFTSYAVLKSALILGQFDIVDSDVWPKVVDNIMKKPVSDAANQDIAACAYLWL
;
A
#
# COMPACT_ATOMS: atom_id res chain seq x y z
N ILE A 1 12.78 8.17 -11.71
CA ILE A 1 11.96 9.06 -12.60
C ILE A 1 12.22 8.74 -14.08
N PHE A 2 13.47 8.44 -14.50
CA PHE A 2 13.80 8.18 -15.92
C PHE A 2 13.28 6.83 -16.46
N ILE A 3 13.22 5.80 -15.60
CA ILE A 3 12.71 4.44 -15.95
C ILE A 3 11.20 4.47 -16.18
N MET A 4 10.43 5.24 -15.40
CA MET A 4 8.98 5.35 -15.56
C MET A 4 8.56 5.96 -16.92
N LYS A 5 9.32 6.94 -17.45
CA LYS A 5 9.01 7.56 -18.77
C LYS A 5 9.06 6.58 -19.94
N LYS A 6 9.88 5.52 -19.87
CA LYS A 6 10.04 4.55 -20.96
C LYS A 6 9.00 3.43 -20.95
N THR A 7 8.47 3.09 -19.75
CA THR A 7 7.55 1.95 -19.56
C THR A 7 6.08 2.32 -19.79
N MET A 8 5.73 3.61 -19.67
CA MET A 8 4.33 4.07 -19.73
C MET A 8 3.77 4.22 -21.16
N LYS A 9 4.52 3.88 -22.21
CA LYS A 9 3.99 3.89 -23.59
C LYS A 9 2.95 2.80 -23.91
N ASN A 10 2.71 1.86 -22.99
CA ASN A 10 1.73 0.80 -23.20
C ASN A 10 0.45 1.07 -22.39
N GLY A 11 -0.48 1.80 -22.97
CA GLY A 11 -1.82 2.02 -22.41
C GLY A 11 -2.60 0.74 -22.02
N ARG A 12 -2.10 -0.44 -22.40
CA ARG A 12 -2.60 -1.75 -21.98
C ARG A 12 -2.53 -1.97 -20.47
N TYR A 13 -1.47 -1.48 -19.82
CA TYR A 13 -1.36 -1.62 -18.33
C TYR A 13 -2.37 -0.75 -17.60
N LEU A 14 -2.65 0.45 -18.11
CA LEU A 14 -3.67 1.32 -17.52
C LEU A 14 -5.08 0.76 -17.72
N GLU A 15 -5.37 0.13 -18.84
CA GLU A 15 -6.64 -0.56 -19.07
C GLU A 15 -6.82 -1.74 -18.07
N LEU A 16 -5.75 -2.47 -17.78
CA LEU A 16 -5.77 -3.54 -16.79
C LEU A 16 -6.00 -2.99 -15.37
N VAL A 17 -5.32 -1.91 -15.00
CA VAL A 17 -5.52 -1.22 -13.71
C VAL A 17 -6.95 -0.70 -13.62
N ASP A 18 -7.49 -0.08 -14.68
CA ASP A 18 -8.87 0.40 -14.74
C ASP A 18 -9.88 -0.74 -14.52
N HIS A 19 -9.63 -1.91 -15.11
CA HIS A 19 -10.47 -3.09 -14.94
C HIS A 19 -10.55 -3.55 -13.47
N TYR A 20 -9.43 -3.54 -12.74
CA TYR A 20 -9.39 -3.96 -11.33
C TYR A 20 -9.72 -2.84 -10.35
N TYR A 21 -9.73 -1.59 -10.77
CA TYR A 21 -9.93 -0.42 -9.92
C TYR A 21 -11.18 -0.50 -9.03
N PRO A 22 -12.39 -0.89 -9.55
CA PRO A 22 -13.58 -0.98 -8.70
C PRO A 22 -13.45 -1.97 -7.56
N ARG A 23 -12.72 -3.07 -7.77
CA ARG A 23 -12.48 -4.07 -6.75
C ARG A 23 -11.54 -3.55 -5.66
N VAL A 24 -10.46 -2.90 -6.05
CA VAL A 24 -9.48 -2.33 -5.13
C VAL A 24 -10.11 -1.20 -4.31
N ILE A 25 -10.75 -0.23 -4.97
CA ILE A 25 -11.37 0.90 -4.28
C ILE A 25 -12.52 0.46 -3.37
N GLY A 26 -13.25 -0.59 -3.75
CA GLY A 26 -14.35 -1.17 -2.97
C GLY A 26 -13.90 -1.93 -1.72
N SER A 27 -12.61 -2.29 -1.60
CA SER A 27 -12.06 -2.93 -0.40
C SER A 27 -11.67 -1.92 0.69
N ILE A 28 -11.59 -0.63 0.37
CA ILE A 28 -11.03 0.40 1.24
C ILE A 28 -12.15 1.13 1.98
N ASP A 29 -11.97 1.27 3.29
CA ASP A 29 -12.79 2.18 4.09
C ASP A 29 -12.43 3.64 3.76
N ARG A 30 -13.41 4.37 3.23
CA ARG A 30 -13.27 5.75 2.77
C ARG A 30 -14.18 6.73 3.52
N ASP A 31 -14.88 6.23 4.53
CA ASP A 31 -15.71 7.07 5.37
C ASP A 31 -14.82 7.92 6.30
N ILE A 32 -14.89 9.24 6.14
CA ILE A 32 -14.09 10.19 6.91
C ILE A 32 -14.42 10.18 8.40
N SER A 33 -15.59 9.68 8.79
CA SER A 33 -16.04 9.54 10.17
C SER A 33 -15.67 8.19 10.78
N SER A 34 -15.20 7.24 9.95
CA SER A 34 -14.89 5.89 10.39
C SER A 34 -13.56 5.82 11.17
N PRO A 35 -13.51 5.11 12.30
CA PRO A 35 -12.25 4.86 13.00
C PRO A 35 -11.29 3.98 12.20
N THR A 36 -11.77 3.31 11.13
CA THR A 36 -10.98 2.45 10.25
C THR A 36 -10.71 3.08 8.89
N LEU A 37 -10.86 4.41 8.77
CA LEU A 37 -10.55 5.14 7.54
C LEU A 37 -9.15 4.80 7.01
N GLY A 38 -9.07 4.28 5.79
CA GLY A 38 -7.83 3.82 5.15
C GLY A 38 -7.58 2.31 5.29
N SER A 39 -8.38 1.57 6.05
CA SER A 39 -8.32 0.11 6.06
C SER A 39 -8.64 -0.46 4.69
N CYS A 40 -7.78 -1.34 4.18
CA CYS A 40 -7.99 -2.07 2.93
C CYS A 40 -8.62 -3.46 3.17
N ASP A 41 -8.84 -3.84 4.40
CA ASP A 41 -9.39 -5.14 4.78
C ASP A 41 -10.90 -5.07 4.99
N ARG A 42 -11.64 -5.31 3.90
CA ARG A 42 -13.11 -5.26 3.90
C ARG A 42 -13.73 -6.31 4.84
N ASN A 43 -13.06 -7.43 5.04
CA ASN A 43 -13.52 -8.47 5.96
C ASN A 43 -13.47 -7.99 7.42
N TYR A 44 -12.52 -7.14 7.73
CA TYR A 44 -12.41 -6.51 9.04
C TYR A 44 -13.38 -5.33 9.20
N TRP A 45 -13.22 -4.27 8.39
CA TRP A 45 -13.95 -3.02 8.65
C TRP A 45 -15.43 -3.07 8.29
N MET A 46 -15.82 -3.83 7.24
CA MET A 46 -17.20 -3.87 6.75
C MET A 46 -17.97 -5.12 7.21
N TYR A 47 -17.42 -6.30 6.92
CA TYR A 47 -18.13 -7.56 7.17
C TYR A 47 -17.97 -8.09 8.59
N LYS A 48 -16.98 -7.60 9.35
CA LYS A 48 -16.71 -8.05 10.73
C LYS A 48 -16.51 -9.56 10.85
N ILE A 49 -15.88 -10.17 9.84
CA ILE A 49 -15.62 -11.63 9.81
C ILE A 49 -14.49 -11.98 10.79
N HIS A 50 -13.55 -11.08 10.97
CA HIS A 50 -12.46 -11.21 11.95
C HIS A 50 -12.25 -9.89 12.71
N ASP A 51 -11.60 -9.96 13.85
CA ASP A 51 -11.46 -8.90 14.83
C ASP A 51 -10.12 -8.14 14.75
N PHE A 52 -9.29 -8.47 13.76
CA PHE A 52 -8.03 -7.78 13.49
C PHE A 52 -7.91 -7.47 11.99
N ASN A 53 -7.05 -6.51 11.64
CA ASN A 53 -6.80 -6.12 10.26
C ASN A 53 -5.59 -6.86 9.70
N SER A 54 -5.74 -7.51 8.56
CA SER A 54 -4.63 -8.16 7.86
C SER A 54 -3.68 -7.13 7.27
N GLY A 55 -2.43 -7.17 7.71
CA GLY A 55 -1.40 -6.22 7.29
C GLY A 55 -1.02 -6.36 5.81
N ILE A 56 -1.04 -7.57 5.26
CA ILE A 56 -0.65 -7.83 3.86
C ILE A 56 -1.56 -7.12 2.85
N ILE A 57 -2.81 -6.86 3.19
CA ILE A 57 -3.79 -6.24 2.29
C ILE A 57 -3.59 -4.72 2.17
N GLN A 58 -2.82 -4.10 3.06
CA GLN A 58 -2.64 -2.64 3.14
C GLN A 58 -1.72 -2.04 2.05
N GLN A 59 -1.23 -2.82 1.11
CA GLN A 59 -0.29 -2.39 0.06
C GLN A 59 -0.89 -1.43 -0.97
N SER A 60 -2.21 -1.25 -0.99
CA SER A 60 -2.91 -0.41 -1.99
C SER A 60 -2.48 1.06 -1.97
N SER A 61 -1.86 1.53 -0.88
CA SER A 61 -1.33 2.90 -0.79
C SER A 61 -0.38 3.23 -1.94
N LEU A 62 0.54 2.31 -2.27
CA LEU A 62 1.49 2.51 -3.36
C LEU A 62 0.80 2.60 -4.73
N THR A 63 -0.24 1.82 -4.96
CA THR A 63 -1.04 1.90 -6.19
C THR A 63 -1.60 3.30 -6.39
N PHE A 64 -2.24 3.89 -5.38
CA PHE A 64 -2.82 5.22 -5.47
C PHE A 64 -1.77 6.34 -5.55
N ALA A 65 -0.65 6.19 -4.84
CA ALA A 65 0.47 7.12 -4.98
C ALA A 65 1.00 7.14 -6.43
N LEU A 66 1.19 5.98 -7.03
CA LEU A 66 1.65 5.86 -8.43
C LEU A 66 0.62 6.39 -9.43
N LEU A 67 -0.68 6.08 -9.26
CA LEU A 67 -1.75 6.63 -10.11
C LEU A 67 -1.76 8.16 -10.08
N SER A 68 -1.49 8.76 -8.93
CA SER A 68 -1.44 10.23 -8.81
C SER A 68 -0.31 10.91 -9.60
N LEU A 69 0.70 10.15 -10.03
CA LEU A 69 1.82 10.64 -10.82
C LEU A 69 1.59 10.54 -12.34
N ILE A 70 0.58 9.78 -12.77
CA ILE A 70 0.31 9.55 -14.19
C ILE A 70 -0.24 10.83 -14.80
N PRO A 71 0.33 11.34 -15.92
CA PRO A 71 -0.23 12.48 -16.63
C PRO A 71 -1.65 12.18 -17.13
N ASP A 72 -2.56 13.17 -17.10
CA ASP A 72 -3.96 12.98 -17.50
C ASP A 72 -4.09 12.54 -18.96
N CYS A 73 -3.16 12.98 -19.83
CA CYS A 73 -3.13 12.60 -21.24
C CYS A 73 -2.80 11.11 -21.49
N GLU A 74 -2.28 10.40 -20.47
CA GLU A 74 -2.00 8.96 -20.59
C GLU A 74 -3.27 8.11 -20.34
N PHE A 75 -4.29 8.66 -19.68
CA PHE A 75 -5.56 7.96 -19.51
C PHE A 75 -6.32 7.94 -20.83
N LYS A 76 -6.48 6.76 -21.38
CA LYS A 76 -7.23 6.58 -22.63
C LYS A 76 -8.73 6.75 -22.39
N LYS A 77 -9.47 7.10 -23.46
CA LYS A 77 -10.94 7.13 -23.44
C LYS A 77 -11.56 5.78 -23.07
N SER A 78 -10.83 4.68 -23.25
CA SER A 78 -11.24 3.33 -22.83
C SER A 78 -11.21 3.08 -21.33
N CYS A 79 -10.53 3.91 -20.55
CA CYS A 79 -10.56 3.82 -19.09
C CYS A 79 -11.91 4.36 -18.56
N ASN A 80 -12.72 3.48 -17.98
CA ASN A 80 -14.07 3.82 -17.54
C ASN A 80 -14.11 4.45 -16.14
N TYR A 81 -13.15 4.11 -15.29
CA TYR A 81 -13.09 4.50 -13.88
C TYR A 81 -11.99 5.54 -13.64
N LEU A 82 -10.76 5.30 -14.08
CA LEU A 82 -9.62 6.17 -13.82
C LEU A 82 -9.81 7.58 -14.41
N ASN A 83 -10.49 7.70 -15.55
CA ASN A 83 -10.81 9.01 -16.14
C ASN A 83 -11.78 9.87 -15.33
N LYS A 84 -12.51 9.27 -14.38
CA LYS A 84 -13.51 9.96 -13.56
C LYS A 84 -12.93 10.46 -12.23
N GLU A 85 -11.77 9.96 -11.85
CA GLU A 85 -11.16 10.26 -10.58
C GLU A 85 -10.14 11.40 -10.69
N LYS A 86 -9.98 12.13 -9.61
CA LYS A 86 -8.99 13.20 -9.51
C LYS A 86 -7.73 12.70 -8.82
N LYS A 87 -6.57 13.17 -9.26
CA LYS A 87 -5.27 12.82 -8.66
C LYS A 87 -5.19 13.17 -7.18
N GLU A 88 -5.81 14.29 -6.79
CA GLU A 88 -5.90 14.73 -5.41
C GLU A 88 -6.62 13.72 -4.53
N TYR A 89 -7.66 13.07 -5.07
CA TYR A 89 -8.35 11.99 -4.38
C TYR A 89 -7.45 10.77 -4.15
N TRP A 90 -6.70 10.34 -5.16
CA TRP A 90 -5.74 9.25 -5.01
C TRP A 90 -4.63 9.59 -4.00
N ARG A 91 -4.11 10.82 -4.02
CA ARG A 91 -3.14 11.31 -3.04
C ARG A 91 -3.71 11.28 -1.62
N TRP A 92 -4.91 11.80 -1.45
CA TRP A 92 -5.61 11.79 -0.17
C TRP A 92 -5.81 10.36 0.32
N LEU A 93 -6.33 9.45 -0.53
CA LEU A 93 -6.61 8.07 -0.17
C LEU A 93 -5.33 7.30 0.20
N SER A 94 -4.27 7.45 -0.59
CA SER A 94 -2.97 6.84 -0.30
C SER A 94 -2.44 7.28 1.07
N LYS A 95 -2.53 8.59 1.38
CA LYS A 95 -2.12 9.12 2.69
C LYS A 95 -2.96 8.53 3.84
N LYS A 96 -4.26 8.37 3.66
CA LYS A 96 -5.14 7.75 4.67
C LYS A 96 -4.80 6.28 4.91
N ILE A 97 -4.53 5.53 3.83
CA ILE A 97 -4.06 4.15 3.94
C ILE A 97 -2.73 4.08 4.70
N ASN A 98 -1.76 4.93 4.39
CA ASN A 98 -0.48 4.97 5.08
C ASN A 98 -0.65 5.23 6.58
N THR A 99 -1.42 6.26 6.95
CA THR A 99 -1.68 6.61 8.35
C THR A 99 -2.35 5.47 9.11
N TYR A 100 -3.37 4.86 8.50
CA TYR A 100 -4.06 3.72 9.10
C TYR A 100 -3.11 2.51 9.24
N THR A 101 -2.37 2.18 8.19
CA THR A 101 -1.44 1.05 8.20
C THR A 101 -0.35 1.22 9.25
N LEU A 102 0.17 2.45 9.43
CA LEU A 102 1.17 2.72 10.46
C LEU A 102 0.65 2.37 11.87
N SER A 103 -0.64 2.58 12.13
CA SER A 103 -1.26 2.25 13.41
C SER A 103 -1.39 0.75 13.69
N LEU A 104 -1.25 -0.08 12.66
CA LEU A 104 -1.35 -1.54 12.79
C LEU A 104 -0.06 -2.20 13.27
N TYR A 105 1.09 -1.52 13.16
CA TYR A 105 2.36 -2.11 13.56
C TYR A 105 2.41 -2.37 15.06
N ARG A 106 2.86 -3.56 15.44
CA ARG A 106 3.12 -3.98 16.82
C ARG A 106 4.58 -4.42 16.96
N GLY A 107 5.38 -3.60 17.64
CA GLY A 107 6.81 -3.86 17.79
C GLY A 107 7.58 -3.96 16.46
N GLY A 108 7.13 -3.26 15.41
CA GLY A 108 7.73 -3.29 14.07
C GLY A 108 7.29 -4.48 13.20
N TYR A 109 6.22 -5.19 13.58
CA TYR A 109 5.62 -6.26 12.79
C TYR A 109 4.17 -5.95 12.43
N LEU A 110 3.69 -6.57 11.37
CA LEU A 110 2.28 -6.67 10.98
C LEU A 110 1.81 -8.12 11.11
N ASP A 111 0.53 -8.31 11.38
CA ASP A 111 -0.14 -9.59 11.37
C ASP A 111 -0.81 -9.84 10.02
N GLU A 112 -1.00 -11.10 9.63
CA GLU A 112 -1.59 -11.49 8.35
C GLU A 112 -2.80 -12.41 8.52
N TYR A 113 -2.61 -13.59 9.09
CA TYR A 113 -3.66 -14.62 9.25
C TYR A 113 -4.17 -14.73 10.68
N TYR A 114 -3.32 -14.43 11.67
CA TYR A 114 -3.64 -14.55 13.09
C TYR A 114 -3.18 -13.34 13.87
N PRO A 115 -3.91 -12.95 14.93
CA PRO A 115 -3.47 -11.89 15.84
C PRO A 115 -2.13 -12.25 16.52
N ASN A 116 -1.21 -11.31 16.55
CA ASN A 116 0.13 -11.46 17.12
C ASN A 116 1.03 -12.48 16.40
N GLU A 117 0.73 -12.81 15.16
CA GLU A 117 1.51 -13.71 14.30
C GLU A 117 2.90 -13.16 13.97
N LYS A 118 3.05 -11.85 13.88
CA LYS A 118 4.28 -11.17 13.47
C LYS A 118 4.74 -11.63 12.08
N SER A 119 3.83 -11.57 11.11
CA SER A 119 4.07 -12.03 9.74
C SER A 119 5.22 -11.29 9.08
N PHE A 120 6.25 -12.04 8.69
CA PHE A 120 7.40 -11.50 7.95
C PHE A 120 6.99 -11.01 6.56
N PRO A 121 6.26 -11.79 5.73
CA PRO A 121 5.83 -11.31 4.42
C PRO A 121 4.94 -10.07 4.50
N ALA A 122 3.93 -10.05 5.38
CA ALA A 122 3.09 -8.88 5.56
C ALA A 122 3.93 -7.65 5.94
N THR A 123 4.89 -7.82 6.84
CA THR A 123 5.78 -6.73 7.26
C THR A 123 6.63 -6.22 6.09
N CYS A 124 7.29 -7.09 5.32
CA CYS A 124 8.18 -6.67 4.24
C CYS A 124 7.44 -5.98 3.09
N PHE A 125 6.40 -6.64 2.56
CA PHE A 125 5.66 -6.12 1.40
C PHE A 125 4.94 -4.80 1.74
N THR A 126 4.29 -4.75 2.90
CA THR A 126 3.51 -3.58 3.28
C THR A 126 4.38 -2.41 3.70
N SER A 127 5.49 -2.66 4.44
CA SER A 127 6.44 -1.60 4.78
C SER A 127 7.04 -0.95 3.52
N TYR A 128 7.41 -1.76 2.52
CA TYR A 128 7.85 -1.22 1.23
C TYR A 128 6.78 -0.33 0.58
N ALA A 129 5.55 -0.81 0.50
CA ALA A 129 4.47 -0.07 -0.14
C ALA A 129 4.17 1.26 0.58
N VAL A 130 4.08 1.23 1.91
CA VAL A 130 3.80 2.41 2.73
C VAL A 130 4.94 3.42 2.66
N LEU A 131 6.17 3.00 2.90
CA LEU A 131 7.32 3.91 2.89
C LEU A 131 7.53 4.51 1.50
N LYS A 132 7.45 3.70 0.45
CA LYS A 132 7.58 4.16 -0.94
C LYS A 132 6.49 5.15 -1.33
N SER A 133 5.24 4.89 -0.97
CA SER A 133 4.14 5.82 -1.24
C SER A 133 4.28 7.12 -0.44
N ALA A 134 4.70 7.04 0.82
CA ALA A 134 4.95 8.21 1.66
C ALA A 134 6.05 9.11 1.08
N LEU A 135 7.17 8.53 0.61
CA LEU A 135 8.23 9.26 -0.09
C LEU A 135 7.73 9.93 -1.36
N ILE A 136 6.92 9.24 -2.19
CA ILE A 136 6.34 9.80 -3.41
C ILE A 136 5.44 11.00 -3.09
N LEU A 137 4.70 10.94 -1.99
CA LEU A 137 3.68 11.95 -1.63
C LEU A 137 4.21 13.04 -0.71
N GLY A 138 5.48 12.97 -0.28
CA GLY A 138 6.05 13.89 0.71
C GLY A 138 5.35 13.82 2.06
N GLN A 139 4.96 12.63 2.50
CA GLN A 139 4.30 12.39 3.79
C GLN A 139 5.36 12.11 4.86
N PHE A 140 6.02 13.16 5.33
CA PHE A 140 7.19 13.05 6.21
C PHE A 140 6.85 12.53 7.60
N ASP A 141 5.65 12.74 8.11
CA ASP A 141 5.16 12.16 9.36
C ASP A 141 5.17 10.62 9.34
N ILE A 142 4.98 10.03 8.16
CA ILE A 142 5.12 8.58 7.97
C ILE A 142 6.58 8.20 7.78
N VAL A 143 7.34 8.94 6.97
CA VAL A 143 8.76 8.64 6.66
C VAL A 143 9.62 8.67 7.92
N ASP A 144 9.38 9.62 8.81
CA ASP A 144 10.17 9.85 10.03
C ASP A 144 9.66 9.03 11.24
N SER A 145 8.77 8.07 11.02
CA SER A 145 8.18 7.28 12.10
C SER A 145 9.18 6.36 12.80
N ASP A 146 9.10 6.28 14.13
CA ASP A 146 9.87 5.37 15.00
C ASP A 146 9.58 3.87 14.76
N VAL A 147 8.61 3.56 13.93
CA VAL A 147 8.30 2.18 13.52
C VAL A 147 9.40 1.60 12.63
N TRP A 148 9.97 2.40 11.73
CA TRP A 148 10.88 1.90 10.71
C TRP A 148 12.19 1.30 11.24
N PRO A 149 12.89 1.89 12.21
CA PRO A 149 14.04 1.24 12.83
C PRO A 149 13.72 -0.14 13.41
N LYS A 150 12.54 -0.31 14.01
CA LYS A 150 12.10 -1.60 14.55
C LYS A 150 11.82 -2.62 13.45
N VAL A 151 11.24 -2.19 12.32
CA VAL A 151 11.04 -3.03 11.14
C VAL A 151 12.38 -3.49 10.58
N VAL A 152 13.34 -2.59 10.42
CA VAL A 152 14.70 -2.93 9.96
C VAL A 152 15.35 -3.96 10.88
N ASP A 153 15.35 -3.73 12.19
CA ASP A 153 15.91 -4.64 13.18
C ASP A 153 15.27 -6.04 13.10
N ASN A 154 13.97 -6.10 12.90
CA ASN A 154 13.23 -7.36 12.81
C ASN A 154 13.57 -8.12 11.51
N ILE A 155 13.67 -7.42 10.39
CA ILE A 155 14.05 -8.01 9.10
C ILE A 155 15.50 -8.55 9.17
N MET A 156 16.42 -7.77 9.72
CA MET A 156 17.84 -8.14 9.81
C MET A 156 18.09 -9.34 10.75
N LYS A 157 17.23 -9.57 11.73
CA LYS A 157 17.30 -10.73 12.64
C LYS A 157 16.68 -12.00 12.06
N LYS A 158 15.88 -11.89 11.00
CA LYS A 158 15.22 -13.03 10.40
C LYS A 158 16.20 -13.81 9.52
N PRO A 159 16.29 -15.15 9.65
CA PRO A 159 17.01 -15.94 8.66
C PRO A 159 16.34 -15.84 7.30
N VAL A 160 17.10 -16.13 6.24
CA VAL A 160 16.60 -16.16 4.86
C VAL A 160 15.32 -17.01 4.79
N SER A 161 14.31 -16.48 4.11
CA SER A 161 13.02 -17.15 3.94
C SER A 161 13.13 -18.27 2.89
N ASP A 162 12.30 -19.30 3.04
CA ASP A 162 12.13 -20.33 1.98
C ASP A 162 11.40 -19.78 0.74
N ALA A 163 10.85 -18.57 0.84
CA ALA A 163 10.12 -17.90 -0.24
C ALA A 163 10.90 -16.69 -0.75
N ALA A 164 11.58 -16.83 -1.87
CA ALA A 164 12.46 -15.80 -2.47
C ALA A 164 11.77 -14.44 -2.69
N ASN A 165 10.45 -14.39 -2.95
CA ASN A 165 9.70 -13.15 -3.10
C ASN A 165 9.65 -12.34 -1.79
N GLN A 166 9.68 -13.00 -0.64
CA GLN A 166 9.70 -12.33 0.67
C GLN A 166 11.06 -11.68 0.91
N ASP A 167 12.15 -12.37 0.58
CA ASP A 167 13.50 -11.82 0.69
C ASP A 167 13.72 -10.65 -0.28
N ILE A 168 13.17 -10.73 -1.51
CA ILE A 168 13.19 -9.61 -2.47
C ILE A 168 12.44 -8.41 -1.92
N ALA A 169 11.28 -8.61 -1.29
CA ALA A 169 10.52 -7.53 -0.68
C ALA A 169 11.27 -6.90 0.50
N ALA A 170 11.94 -7.71 1.32
CA ALA A 170 12.79 -7.24 2.40
C ALA A 170 13.96 -6.38 1.87
N CYS A 171 14.67 -6.86 0.86
CA CYS A 171 15.75 -6.11 0.20
C CYS A 171 15.23 -4.78 -0.41
N ALA A 172 14.08 -4.81 -1.07
CA ALA A 172 13.48 -3.62 -1.66
C ALA A 172 13.11 -2.57 -0.60
N TYR A 173 12.63 -3.01 0.56
CA TYR A 173 12.34 -2.13 1.70
C TYR A 173 13.62 -1.54 2.30
N LEU A 174 14.64 -2.37 2.54
CA LEU A 174 15.91 -1.92 3.14
C LEU A 174 16.70 -0.97 2.23
N TRP A 175 16.40 -0.96 0.94
CA TRP A 175 17.02 -0.04 -0.04
C TRP A 175 16.39 1.36 -0.03
N LEU A 176 15.23 1.57 0.55
CA LEU A 176 14.55 2.87 0.62
C LEU A 176 15.15 3.81 1.66
#